data_3c9c63f5aea3a36e2a11bd5823fde530
#
_entry.id   3c9c63f5aea3a36e2a11bd5823fde530
#
_cell.length_a   1.000
_cell.length_b   1.000
_cell.length_c   1.000
_cell.angle_alpha   90.00
_cell.angle_beta   90.00
_cell.angle_gamma   90.00
#
_symmetry.space_group_name_H-M   'P 1'
#
loop_
_entity.id
_entity.type
_entity.pdbx_description
1 polymer ?
#
loop_
_entity_poly.entity_id
_entity_poly.type
_entity_poly.pdbx_seq_one_letter_code
_entity_poly.pdbx_strand_id
1 'polypeptide(L)'
;MISPKVLSPNDPIQHIVCFKFKKHVGGDEIENLKESFIGLQNKIPGVISITGGQNNSPENLNKEFSHGFVITFENEQARTEYLPHPEHQNFVSQLKPLMEDVFVIDFSFKI
;
A
#
# COMPACT_ATOMS: atom_id res chain seq x y z
N MET A 1 5.73 2.66 -36.89
CA MET A 1 4.85 2.94 -35.77
C MET A 1 4.99 1.86 -34.71
N ILE A 2 5.14 2.27 -33.45
CA ILE A 2 5.27 1.34 -32.34
C ILE A 2 3.87 1.06 -31.79
N SER A 3 3.48 -0.21 -31.75
CA SER A 3 2.22 -0.60 -31.11
C SER A 3 2.31 -0.39 -29.62
N PRO A 4 1.26 0.14 -28.98
CA PRO A 4 1.25 0.26 -27.52
C PRO A 4 1.37 -1.12 -26.88
N LYS A 5 2.10 -1.17 -25.76
CA LYS A 5 2.21 -2.41 -25.00
C LYS A 5 0.85 -2.71 -24.35
N VAL A 6 0.37 -3.92 -24.56
CA VAL A 6 -0.88 -4.40 -23.97
C VAL A 6 -0.58 -5.00 -22.61
N LEU A 7 -1.25 -4.52 -21.58
CA LEU A 7 -1.13 -5.07 -20.24
C LEU A 7 -1.92 -6.38 -20.12
N SER A 8 -1.43 -7.30 -19.32
CA SER A 8 -2.06 -8.60 -19.11
C SER A 8 -2.18 -8.89 -17.61
N PRO A 9 -2.99 -9.91 -17.23
CA PRO A 9 -3.09 -10.33 -15.83
C PRO A 9 -1.78 -10.79 -15.21
N ASN A 10 -0.78 -11.11 -16.04
CA ASN A 10 0.53 -11.56 -15.57
C ASN A 10 1.50 -10.42 -15.29
N ASP A 11 1.13 -9.19 -15.66
CA ASP A 11 1.99 -8.05 -15.41
C ASP A 11 1.97 -7.65 -13.93
N PRO A 12 3.09 -7.11 -13.43
CA PRO A 12 3.14 -6.64 -12.05
C PRO A 12 2.24 -5.43 -11.84
N ILE A 13 1.86 -5.25 -10.58
CA ILE A 13 0.94 -4.21 -10.15
C ILE A 13 1.59 -3.37 -9.07
N GLN A 14 1.45 -2.05 -9.19
CA GLN A 14 1.69 -1.13 -8.09
C GLN A 14 0.36 -0.83 -7.41
N HIS A 15 0.30 -1.06 -6.12
CA HIS A 15 -0.85 -0.76 -5.27
C HIS A 15 -0.42 0.36 -4.34
N ILE A 16 -0.97 1.54 -4.55
CA ILE A 16 -0.59 2.75 -3.82
C ILE A 16 -1.66 3.06 -2.79
N VAL A 17 -1.25 3.16 -1.53
CA VAL A 17 -2.17 3.37 -0.41
C VAL A 17 -1.68 4.58 0.39
N CYS A 18 -2.54 5.56 0.57
CA CYS A 18 -2.24 6.72 1.40
C CYS A 18 -3.19 6.76 2.58
N PHE A 19 -2.65 7.07 3.76
CA PHE A 19 -3.43 7.13 5.00
C PHE A 19 -3.48 8.52 5.59
N LYS A 20 -4.65 8.85 6.13
CA LYS A 20 -4.86 9.97 7.02
C LYS A 20 -5.24 9.38 8.37
N PHE A 21 -4.46 9.68 9.41
CA PHE A 21 -4.71 9.16 10.74
C PHE A 21 -5.58 10.11 11.56
N LYS A 22 -6.29 9.57 12.53
CA LYS A 22 -7.06 10.37 13.48
C LYS A 22 -6.11 11.23 14.31
N LYS A 23 -6.59 12.40 14.75
CA LYS A 23 -5.76 13.41 15.39
C LYS A 23 -5.07 12.93 16.67
N HIS A 24 -5.72 12.02 17.42
CA HIS A 24 -5.18 11.54 18.68
C HIS A 24 -4.10 10.46 18.55
N VAL A 25 -3.86 9.97 17.33
CA VAL A 25 -2.91 8.89 17.12
C VAL A 25 -1.48 9.42 17.24
N GLY A 26 -0.71 8.79 18.13
CA GLY A 26 0.67 9.21 18.38
C GLY A 26 1.66 8.69 17.34
N GLY A 27 2.81 9.35 17.28
CA GLY A 27 3.87 8.98 16.35
C GLY A 27 4.39 7.56 16.53
N ASP A 28 4.44 7.07 17.76
CA ASP A 28 4.89 5.70 18.03
C ASP A 28 3.91 4.67 17.49
N GLU A 29 2.60 4.93 17.60
CA GLU A 29 1.58 4.05 17.04
C GLU A 29 1.67 3.98 15.53
N ILE A 30 1.90 5.13 14.88
CA ILE A 30 2.04 5.21 13.42
C ILE A 30 3.30 4.46 12.97
N GLU A 31 4.41 4.63 13.67
CA GLU A 31 5.66 3.95 13.32
C GLU A 31 5.53 2.44 13.48
N ASN A 32 4.89 1.96 14.54
CA ASN A 32 4.63 0.54 14.72
C ASN A 32 3.74 -0.02 13.61
N LEU A 33 2.73 0.73 13.21
CA LEU A 33 1.84 0.34 12.12
C LEU A 33 2.58 0.27 10.79
N LYS A 34 3.45 1.25 10.53
CA LYS A 34 4.30 1.28 9.34
C LYS A 34 5.19 0.04 9.28
N GLU A 35 5.85 -0.30 10.38
CA GLU A 35 6.70 -1.49 10.45
C GLU A 35 5.90 -2.77 10.22
N SER A 36 4.72 -2.87 10.78
CA SER A 36 3.83 -4.01 10.56
C SER A 36 3.42 -4.13 9.10
N PHE A 37 3.12 -3.01 8.46
CA PHE A 37 2.73 -3.00 7.05
C PHE A 37 3.88 -3.45 6.15
N ILE A 38 5.04 -2.85 6.31
CA ILE A 38 6.23 -3.21 5.52
C ILE A 38 6.61 -4.67 5.76
N GLY A 39 6.43 -5.15 7.00
CA GLY A 39 6.71 -6.54 7.37
C GLY A 39 5.85 -7.57 6.64
N LEU A 40 4.70 -7.19 6.09
CA LEU A 40 3.86 -8.10 5.31
C LEU A 40 4.58 -8.63 4.06
N GLN A 41 5.59 -7.90 3.58
CA GLN A 41 6.38 -8.32 2.43
C GLN A 41 6.97 -9.73 2.61
N ASN A 42 7.35 -10.07 3.83
CA ASN A 42 7.96 -11.37 4.13
C ASN A 42 6.95 -12.42 4.59
N LYS A 43 5.67 -12.06 4.66
CA LYS A 43 4.62 -12.94 5.19
C LYS A 43 3.60 -13.37 4.16
N ILE A 44 3.49 -12.64 3.06
CA ILE A 44 2.44 -12.88 2.06
C ILE A 44 3.10 -13.18 0.72
N PRO A 45 2.92 -14.41 0.18
CA PRO A 45 3.44 -14.76 -1.14
C PRO A 45 2.87 -13.85 -2.24
N GLY A 46 3.70 -13.55 -3.24
CA GLY A 46 3.29 -12.70 -4.36
C GLY A 46 3.50 -11.21 -4.13
N VAL A 47 3.82 -10.81 -2.91
CA VAL A 47 4.23 -9.44 -2.61
C VAL A 47 5.73 -9.32 -2.89
N ILE A 48 6.09 -8.55 -3.92
CA ILE A 48 7.49 -8.35 -4.28
C ILE A 48 8.16 -7.38 -3.32
N SER A 49 7.49 -6.27 -3.02
CA SER A 49 8.04 -5.25 -2.14
C SER A 49 6.93 -4.39 -1.54
N ILE A 50 7.22 -3.86 -0.36
CA ILE A 50 6.40 -2.81 0.27
C ILE A 50 7.37 -1.72 0.72
N THR A 51 7.14 -0.50 0.22
CA THR A 51 7.90 0.68 0.65
C THR A 51 6.91 1.74 1.07
N GLY A 52 7.34 2.66 1.92
CA GLY A 52 6.47 3.74 2.31
C GLY A 52 7.05 4.58 3.43
N GLY A 53 6.34 5.64 3.73
CA GLY A 53 6.78 6.56 4.77
C GLY A 53 5.92 7.81 4.86
N GLN A 54 6.38 8.72 5.68
CA GLN A 54 5.71 9.98 5.89
C GLN A 54 5.85 10.91 4.68
N ASN A 55 4.78 11.64 4.37
CA ASN A 55 4.81 12.65 3.32
C ASN A 55 5.88 13.70 3.59
N ASN A 56 6.67 14.01 2.59
CA ASN A 56 7.68 15.07 2.64
C ASN A 56 7.61 15.99 1.41
N SER A 57 6.51 15.97 0.68
CA SER A 57 6.33 16.84 -0.48
C SER A 57 6.22 18.30 -0.03
N PRO A 58 6.98 19.22 -0.65
CA PRO A 58 6.89 20.64 -0.33
C PRO A 58 5.70 21.34 -0.98
N GLU A 59 4.97 20.65 -1.86
CA GLU A 59 3.88 21.25 -2.62
C GLU A 59 2.60 21.49 -1.83
N ASN A 60 2.44 20.82 -0.69
CA ASN A 60 1.26 20.90 0.16
C ASN A 60 -0.03 20.47 -0.59
N LEU A 61 0.10 19.44 -1.43
CA LEU A 61 -1.01 18.91 -2.23
C LEU A 61 -1.44 17.52 -1.80
N ASN A 62 -1.01 17.07 -0.63
CA ASN A 62 -1.27 15.72 -0.12
C ASN A 62 -2.64 15.53 0.51
N LYS A 63 -3.52 16.56 0.49
CA LYS A 63 -4.90 16.46 0.96
C LYS A 63 -5.02 15.90 2.38
N GLU A 64 -4.06 16.27 3.24
CA GLU A 64 -3.98 15.82 4.64
C GLU A 64 -3.64 14.32 4.80
N PHE A 65 -3.36 13.60 3.72
CA PHE A 65 -2.80 12.25 3.83
C PHE A 65 -1.35 12.35 4.23
N SER A 66 -1.02 11.78 5.38
CA SER A 66 0.30 11.98 5.98
C SER A 66 1.32 10.90 5.61
N HIS A 67 0.87 9.74 5.17
CA HIS A 67 1.71 8.59 4.87
C HIS A 67 1.28 7.90 3.59
N GLY A 68 2.26 7.47 2.81
CA GLY A 68 2.01 6.74 1.57
C GLY A 68 2.82 5.46 1.53
N PHE A 69 2.24 4.42 0.91
CA PHE A 69 2.87 3.12 0.75
C PHE A 69 2.67 2.62 -0.67
N VAL A 70 3.67 1.90 -1.16
CA VAL A 70 3.59 1.24 -2.47
C VAL A 70 3.84 -0.24 -2.26
N ILE A 71 2.85 -1.06 -2.61
CA ILE A 71 2.97 -2.51 -2.62
C ILE A 71 3.10 -2.96 -4.06
N THR A 72 4.18 -3.67 -4.37
CA THR A 72 4.36 -4.26 -5.70
C THR A 72 3.96 -5.72 -5.63
N PHE A 73 2.96 -6.11 -6.43
CA PHE A 73 2.52 -7.49 -6.59
C PHE A 73 3.09 -8.10 -7.87
N GLU A 74 3.33 -9.40 -7.85
CA GLU A 74 3.81 -10.11 -9.04
C GLU A 74 2.83 -10.04 -10.21
N ASN A 75 1.52 -10.06 -9.90
CA ASN A 75 0.45 -10.11 -10.89
C ASN A 75 -0.92 -9.89 -10.21
N GLU A 76 -1.99 -9.94 -10.99
CA GLU A 76 -3.35 -9.79 -10.45
C GLU A 76 -3.73 -10.89 -9.46
N GLN A 77 -3.29 -12.11 -9.70
CA GLN A 77 -3.56 -13.24 -8.81
C GLN A 77 -3.00 -12.97 -7.41
N ALA A 78 -1.77 -12.46 -7.33
CA ALA A 78 -1.13 -12.12 -6.07
C ALA A 78 -1.92 -11.08 -5.29
N ARG A 79 -2.43 -10.06 -5.96
CA ARG A 79 -3.28 -9.04 -5.32
C ARG A 79 -4.59 -9.65 -4.83
N THR A 80 -5.22 -10.50 -5.62
CA THR A 80 -6.47 -11.17 -5.26
C THR A 80 -6.30 -12.01 -3.99
N GLU A 81 -5.16 -12.68 -3.86
CA GLU A 81 -4.85 -13.50 -2.70
C GLU A 81 -4.43 -12.69 -1.47
N TYR A 82 -3.84 -11.52 -1.69
CA TYR A 82 -3.39 -10.63 -0.62
C TYR A 82 -4.56 -10.05 0.18
N LEU A 83 -5.59 -9.59 -0.49
CA LEU A 83 -6.69 -8.88 0.16
C LEU A 83 -7.36 -9.71 1.27
N PRO A 84 -7.71 -11.00 1.07
CA PRO A 84 -8.28 -11.82 2.13
C PRO A 84 -7.26 -12.54 3.00
N HIS A 85 -5.97 -12.37 2.75
CA HIS A 85 -4.93 -13.10 3.49
C HIS A 85 -5.00 -12.77 4.98
N PRO A 86 -4.90 -13.77 5.88
CA PRO A 86 -4.98 -13.53 7.32
C PRO A 86 -4.01 -12.49 7.86
N GLU A 87 -2.80 -12.44 7.33
CA GLU A 87 -1.81 -11.45 7.75
C GLU A 87 -2.23 -10.04 7.35
N HIS A 88 -2.81 -9.86 6.15
CA HIS A 88 -3.35 -8.58 5.73
C HIS A 88 -4.56 -8.18 6.58
N GLN A 89 -5.45 -9.11 6.85
CA GLN A 89 -6.64 -8.85 7.67
C GLN A 89 -6.25 -8.46 9.10
N ASN A 90 -5.22 -9.09 9.65
CA ASN A 90 -4.70 -8.74 10.97
C ASN A 90 -4.16 -7.30 10.98
N PHE A 91 -3.41 -6.93 9.94
CA PHE A 91 -2.92 -5.54 9.78
C PHE A 91 -4.09 -4.55 9.71
N VAL A 92 -5.09 -4.85 8.86
CA VAL A 92 -6.26 -3.98 8.69
C VAL A 92 -7.00 -3.79 10.01
N SER A 93 -7.11 -4.83 10.85
CA SER A 93 -7.76 -4.72 12.15
C SER A 93 -7.01 -3.77 13.09
N GLN A 94 -5.70 -3.68 12.99
CA GLN A 94 -4.89 -2.75 13.75
C GLN A 94 -5.00 -1.32 13.21
N LEU A 95 -5.13 -1.19 11.90
CA LEU A 95 -5.22 0.10 11.21
C LEU A 95 -6.55 0.81 11.44
N LYS A 96 -7.65 0.07 11.36
CA LYS A 96 -9.01 0.66 11.36
C LYS A 96 -9.26 1.65 12.49
N PRO A 97 -8.93 1.35 13.76
CA PRO A 97 -9.21 2.30 14.85
C PRO A 97 -8.36 3.57 14.77
N LEU A 98 -7.26 3.56 14.02
CA LEU A 98 -6.34 4.69 13.92
C LEU A 98 -6.56 5.53 12.67
N MET A 99 -7.22 4.97 11.66
CA MET A 99 -7.38 5.59 10.34
C MET A 99 -8.61 6.48 10.28
N GLU A 100 -8.42 7.72 9.79
CA GLU A 100 -9.54 8.60 9.49
C GLU A 100 -9.98 8.46 8.05
N ASP A 101 -9.04 8.32 7.11
CA ASP A 101 -9.33 8.18 5.68
C ASP A 101 -8.22 7.42 4.99
N VAL A 102 -8.55 6.83 3.85
CA VAL A 102 -7.62 6.07 3.02
C VAL A 102 -7.88 6.35 1.56
N PHE A 103 -6.81 6.41 0.79
CA PHE A 103 -6.85 6.58 -0.66
C PHE A 103 -6.07 5.43 -1.29
N VAL A 104 -6.67 4.75 -2.26
CA VAL A 104 -6.05 3.60 -2.93
C VAL A 104 -6.17 3.77 -4.43
N ILE A 105 -5.06 3.56 -5.13
CA ILE A 105 -5.03 3.52 -6.59
C ILE A 105 -4.05 2.42 -7.01
N ASP A 106 -4.46 1.64 -8.01
CA ASP A 106 -3.64 0.56 -8.54
C ASP A 106 -3.40 0.76 -10.02
N PHE A 107 -2.25 0.30 -10.49
CA PHE A 107 -2.01 0.20 -11.93
C PHE A 107 -1.06 -0.95 -12.23
N SER A 108 -1.25 -1.56 -13.41
CA SER A 108 -0.33 -2.55 -13.93
C SER A 108 0.71 -1.87 -14.81
N PHE A 109 1.90 -2.45 -14.88
CA PHE A 109 2.97 -1.86 -15.68
C PHE A 109 3.81 -2.95 -16.34
N LYS A 110 4.52 -2.58 -17.41
CA LYS A 110 5.49 -3.45 -18.06
C LYS A 110 6.88 -3.18 -17.52
N ILE A 111 7.60 -4.24 -17.31
CA ILE A 111 8.99 -4.16 -16.87
C ILE A 111 9.90 -3.87 -18.08
#